data_2122a3c2f72da602c465c53389a8bef9
#
_entry.id   2122a3c2f72da602c465c53389a8bef9
#
_cell.length_a   1.000
_cell.length_b   1.000
_cell.length_c   1.000
_cell.angle_alpha   90.00
_cell.angle_beta   90.00
_cell.angle_gamma   90.00
#
_symmetry.space_group_name_H-M   'P 1'
#
loop_
_entity.id
_entity.type
_entity.pdbx_description
1 polymer ?
#
loop_
_entity_poly.entity_id
_entity_poly.type
_entity_poly.pdbx_seq_one_letter_code
_entity_poly.pdbx_strand_id
1 'polypeptide(L)'
;MELTDRQKQIIEIVKKQQPISGEKIASILGFARATLRPDFSLLTMSGILQAKPKVGYLINEEHTNSVLVEQIAKQKVEKVMAIAVNLTK
;
A
#
# COMPACT_ATOMS: atom_id res chain seq x y z
N MET A 1 6.62 1.80 10.95
CA MET A 1 6.80 3.08 10.23
C MET A 1 5.49 3.82 10.17
N GLU A 2 5.48 5.02 10.66
CA GLU A 2 4.27 5.85 10.56
C GLU A 2 4.29 6.62 9.25
N LEU A 3 3.19 6.55 8.53
CA LEU A 3 3.03 7.29 7.29
C LEU A 3 2.39 8.64 7.56
N THR A 4 2.89 9.68 6.89
CA THR A 4 2.24 10.98 6.95
C THR A 4 0.91 10.93 6.19
N ASP A 5 0.04 11.90 6.45
CA ASP A 5 -1.23 11.99 5.71
C ASP A 5 -1.00 12.12 4.21
N ARG A 6 0.01 12.88 3.82
CA ARG A 6 0.37 13.03 2.42
C ARG A 6 0.81 11.70 1.81
N GLN A 7 1.60 10.92 2.53
CA GLN A 7 2.02 9.59 2.06
C GLN A 7 0.84 8.64 1.95
N LYS A 8 -0.08 8.69 2.88
CA LYS A 8 -1.31 7.89 2.79
C LYS A 8 -2.15 8.28 1.58
N GLN A 9 -2.22 9.56 1.27
CA GLN A 9 -2.94 10.04 0.08
C GLN A 9 -2.28 9.55 -1.20
N ILE A 10 -0.95 9.54 -1.25
CA ILE A 10 -0.22 9.00 -2.40
C ILE A 10 -0.58 7.52 -2.59
N ILE A 11 -0.55 6.74 -1.53
CA ILE A 11 -0.89 5.32 -1.59
C ILE A 11 -2.31 5.11 -2.11
N GLU A 12 -3.26 5.88 -1.62
CA GLU A 12 -4.66 5.77 -2.07
C GLU A 12 -4.81 6.08 -3.55
N ILE A 13 -4.13 7.12 -4.03
CA ILE A 13 -4.17 7.48 -5.45
C ILE A 13 -3.59 6.35 -6.30
N VAL A 14 -2.46 5.79 -5.87
CA VAL A 14 -1.83 4.69 -6.61
C VAL A 14 -2.75 3.47 -6.63
N LYS A 15 -3.36 3.13 -5.50
CA LYS A 15 -4.28 2.00 -5.46
C LYS A 15 -5.42 2.14 -6.47
N LYS A 16 -5.94 3.34 -6.63
CA LYS A 16 -7.10 3.57 -7.49
C LYS A 16 -6.74 3.71 -8.97
N GLN A 17 -5.56 4.24 -9.26
CA GLN A 17 -5.20 4.63 -10.61
C GLN A 17 -3.93 3.99 -11.14
N GLN A 18 -3.39 3.00 -10.44
CA GLN A 18 -2.15 2.37 -10.88
C GLN A 18 -2.28 1.76 -12.28
N PRO A 19 -1.23 1.83 -13.12
CA PRO A 19 0.01 2.57 -12.87
C PRO A 19 -0.20 4.07 -13.09
N ILE A 20 0.46 4.89 -12.29
CA ILE A 20 0.29 6.35 -12.36
C ILE A 20 1.66 7.02 -12.19
N SER A 21 1.92 8.06 -12.98
CA SER A 21 3.18 8.78 -12.92
C SER A 21 3.25 9.67 -11.68
N GLY A 22 4.48 9.96 -11.24
CA GLY A 22 4.68 10.88 -10.12
C GLY A 22 4.17 12.29 -10.44
N GLU A 23 4.29 12.72 -11.69
CA GLU A 23 3.76 14.01 -12.10
C GLU A 23 2.25 14.09 -11.95
N LYS A 24 1.56 13.03 -12.32
CA LYS A 24 0.10 13.01 -12.20
C LYS A 24 -0.33 12.97 -10.75
N ILE A 25 0.36 12.21 -9.92
CA ILE A 25 0.09 12.18 -8.48
C ILE A 25 0.26 13.59 -7.89
N ALA A 26 1.37 14.26 -8.24
CA ALA A 26 1.62 15.61 -7.76
C ALA A 26 0.53 16.58 -8.21
N SER A 27 0.08 16.44 -9.45
CA SER A 27 -1.00 17.28 -9.99
C SER A 27 -2.30 17.07 -9.21
N ILE A 28 -2.65 15.84 -8.93
CA ILE A 28 -3.87 15.50 -8.18
C ILE A 28 -3.83 16.11 -6.77
N LEU A 29 -2.67 16.01 -6.12
CA LEU A 29 -2.51 16.51 -4.75
C LEU A 29 -2.25 18.00 -4.67
N GLY A 30 -1.92 18.64 -5.80
CA GLY A 30 -1.63 20.07 -5.82
C GLY A 30 -0.24 20.44 -5.32
N PHE A 31 0.71 19.52 -5.39
CA PHE A 31 2.10 19.76 -5.00
C PHE A 31 3.01 19.72 -6.21
N ALA A 32 4.16 20.40 -6.11
CA ALA A 32 5.21 20.21 -7.09
C ALA A 32 5.80 18.81 -6.96
N ARG A 33 6.18 18.21 -8.09
CA ARG A 33 6.75 16.86 -8.06
C ARG A 33 7.99 16.78 -7.17
N ALA A 34 8.82 17.83 -7.19
CA ALA A 34 10.02 17.88 -6.37
C ALA A 34 9.68 17.81 -4.87
N THR A 35 8.55 18.36 -4.47
CA THR A 35 8.08 18.32 -3.09
C THR A 35 7.75 16.90 -2.65
N LEU A 36 7.23 16.09 -3.57
CA LEU A 36 6.83 14.71 -3.27
C LEU A 36 7.95 13.70 -3.45
N ARG A 37 9.09 14.11 -4.02
CA ARG A 37 10.20 13.20 -4.29
C ARG A 37 10.65 12.42 -3.05
N PRO A 38 10.85 13.06 -1.88
CA PRO A 38 11.22 12.30 -0.67
C PRO A 38 10.16 11.29 -0.27
N ASP A 39 8.88 11.61 -0.45
CA ASP A 39 7.80 10.69 -0.13
C ASP A 39 7.82 9.47 -1.05
N PHE A 40 8.01 9.68 -2.34
CA PHE A 40 8.12 8.57 -3.29
C PHE A 40 9.33 7.69 -2.97
N SER A 41 10.47 8.30 -2.63
CA SER A 41 11.66 7.54 -2.26
C SER A 41 11.41 6.71 -1.01
N LEU A 42 10.79 7.28 -0.01
CA LEU A 42 10.48 6.56 1.22
C LEU A 42 9.53 5.39 0.94
N LEU A 43 8.47 5.62 0.18
CA LEU A 43 7.48 4.59 -0.10
C LEU A 43 8.04 3.46 -0.97
N THR A 44 8.92 3.78 -1.92
CA THR A 44 9.58 2.74 -2.72
C THR A 44 10.62 1.98 -1.92
N MET A 45 11.42 2.67 -1.10
CA MET A 45 12.42 2.01 -0.28
C MET A 45 11.80 1.12 0.79
N SER A 46 10.66 1.50 1.31
CA SER A 46 9.96 0.67 2.31
C SER A 46 9.18 -0.48 1.68
N GLY A 47 9.14 -0.57 0.35
CA GLY A 47 8.48 -1.67 -0.33
C GLY A 47 6.98 -1.52 -0.48
N ILE A 48 6.42 -0.37 -0.15
CA ILE A 48 4.98 -0.13 -0.31
C ILE A 48 4.64 0.14 -1.76
N LEU A 49 5.45 0.96 -2.43
CA LEU A 49 5.28 1.27 -3.85
C LEU A 49 6.40 0.65 -4.66
N GLN A 50 6.10 0.35 -5.91
CA GLN A 50 7.08 -0.07 -6.89
C GLN A 50 7.09 0.95 -8.02
N ALA A 51 8.28 1.43 -8.39
CA ALA A 51 8.45 2.35 -9.50
C ALA A 51 8.89 1.57 -10.73
N LYS A 52 8.12 1.66 -11.81
CA LYS A 52 8.50 1.05 -13.09
C LYS A 52 8.83 2.16 -14.08
N PRO A 53 10.06 2.18 -14.64
CA PRO A 53 10.42 3.19 -15.63
C PRO A 53 9.43 3.21 -16.78
N LYS A 54 9.06 4.40 -17.22
CA LYS A 54 8.14 4.65 -18.34
C LYS A 54 6.68 4.20 -18.08
N VAL A 55 6.42 3.56 -16.97
CA VAL A 55 5.07 3.08 -16.62
C VAL A 55 4.48 3.91 -15.49
N GLY A 56 5.23 4.08 -14.40
CA GLY A 56 4.80 4.85 -13.25
C GLY A 56 4.87 4.05 -11.96
N TYR A 57 4.11 4.49 -10.99
CA TYR A 57 4.08 3.84 -9.68
C TYR A 57 2.95 2.85 -9.58
N LEU A 58 3.25 1.74 -8.92
CA LEU A 58 2.32 0.66 -8.65
C LEU A 58 2.39 0.31 -7.17
N ILE A 59 1.34 -0.25 -6.65
CA ILE A 59 1.39 -0.86 -5.32
C ILE A 59 2.25 -2.12 -5.43
N ASN A 60 3.19 -2.28 -4.52
CA ASN A 60 3.98 -3.49 -4.46
C ASN A 60 3.14 -4.58 -3.81
N GLU A 61 2.46 -5.35 -4.63
CA GLU A 61 1.49 -6.34 -4.16
C GLU A 61 2.09 -7.38 -3.24
N GLU A 62 3.34 -7.79 -3.48
CA GLU A 62 3.98 -8.78 -2.63
C GLU A 62 4.07 -8.30 -1.17
N HIS A 63 4.54 -7.07 -0.96
CA HIS A 63 4.69 -6.53 0.39
C HIS A 63 3.32 -6.20 0.99
N THR A 64 2.48 -5.53 0.24
CA THR A 64 1.18 -5.10 0.72
C THR A 64 0.28 -6.30 0.99
N ASN A 65 0.29 -7.27 0.10
CA ASN A 65 -0.49 -8.49 0.29
C ASN A 65 0.02 -9.32 1.47
N SER A 66 1.32 -9.34 1.71
CA SER A 66 1.87 -10.04 2.87
C SER A 66 1.33 -9.46 4.17
N VAL A 67 1.33 -8.14 4.30
CA VAL A 67 0.81 -7.47 5.49
C VAL A 67 -0.69 -7.73 5.64
N LEU A 68 -1.45 -7.60 4.56
CA LEU A 68 -2.89 -7.84 4.58
C LEU A 68 -3.22 -9.30 4.88
N VAL A 69 -2.46 -10.21 4.28
CA VAL A 69 -2.67 -11.65 4.51
C VAL A 69 -2.38 -12.00 5.96
N GLU A 70 -1.34 -11.43 6.57
CA GLU A 70 -1.07 -11.65 7.99
C GLU A 70 -2.24 -11.23 8.87
N GLN A 71 -2.79 -10.04 8.63
CA GLN A 71 -3.92 -9.55 9.41
C GLN A 71 -5.17 -10.38 9.19
N ILE A 72 -5.45 -10.73 7.94
CA ILE A 72 -6.61 -11.55 7.60
C ILE A 72 -6.42 -12.97 8.16
N ALA A 73 -5.23 -13.52 8.05
CA ALA A 73 -4.94 -14.85 8.56
C ALA A 73 -5.14 -14.94 10.08
N LYS A 74 -4.72 -13.90 10.82
CA LYS A 74 -4.95 -13.87 12.27
C LYS A 74 -6.44 -13.92 12.58
N GLN A 75 -7.25 -13.12 11.90
CA GLN A 75 -8.68 -13.10 12.11
C GLN A 75 -9.33 -14.42 11.72
N LYS A 76 -8.94 -14.96 10.56
CA LYS A 76 -9.47 -16.23 10.09
C LYS A 76 -9.08 -17.41 10.98
N VAL A 77 -7.84 -17.42 11.46
CA VAL A 77 -7.38 -18.48 12.36
C VAL A 77 -8.19 -18.47 13.65
N GLU A 78 -8.45 -17.31 14.22
CA GLU A 78 -9.28 -17.20 15.41
C GLU A 78 -10.69 -17.74 15.17
N LYS A 79 -11.29 -17.37 14.04
CA LYS A 79 -12.63 -17.85 13.68
C LYS A 79 -12.65 -19.35 13.41
N VAL A 80 -11.64 -19.84 12.71
CA VAL A 80 -11.55 -21.28 12.42
C VAL A 80 -11.36 -22.07 13.71
N MET A 81 -10.53 -21.59 14.62
CA MET A 81 -10.34 -22.25 15.91
C MET A 81 -11.64 -22.26 16.72
N ALA A 82 -12.38 -21.16 16.72
CA ALA A 82 -13.66 -21.11 17.41
C ALA A 82 -14.66 -22.09 16.82
N ILE A 83 -14.72 -22.19 15.50
CA ILE A 83 -15.60 -23.13 14.81
C ILE A 83 -15.18 -24.57 15.11
N ALA A 84 -13.88 -24.85 15.07
CA ALA A 84 -13.37 -26.18 15.34
C ALA A 84 -13.69 -26.61 16.77
N VAL A 85 -13.56 -25.71 17.73
CA VAL A 85 -13.93 -26.01 19.12
C VAL A 85 -15.41 -26.32 19.22
N ASN A 86 -16.25 -25.57 18.51
CA ASN A 86 -17.69 -25.85 18.53
C ASN A 86 -18.02 -27.17 17.86
N LEU A 87 -17.30 -27.55 16.82
CA LEU A 87 -17.53 -28.82 16.12
C LEU A 87 -17.05 -30.02 16.92
N THR A 88 -16.06 -29.84 17.79
CA THR A 88 -15.53 -30.93 18.58
C THR A 88 -16.32 -31.16 19.86
N LYS A 89 -17.25 -30.33 20.15
CA LYS A 89 -18.19 -30.56 21.26
C LYS A 89 -19.33 -31.41 20.77
#